data_35814315922646f6a0dfbc280ee4253b
#
_entry.id   35814315922646f6a0dfbc280ee4253b
#
_cell.length_a   1.000
_cell.length_b   1.000
_cell.length_c   1.000
_cell.angle_alpha   90.00
_cell.angle_beta   90.00
_cell.angle_gamma   90.00
#
_symmetry.space_group_name_H-M   'P 1'
#
loop_
_entity.id
_entity.type
_entity.pdbx_description
1 polymer ?
#
loop_
_entity_poly.entity_id
_entity_poly.type
_entity_poly.pdbx_seq_one_letter_code
_entity_poly.pdbx_strand_id
1 'polypeptide(L)'
;MGELVLSMKKVIAILILVLASFTSQAQTPKLFLHNVENKIQIGKLAGNRNLAFGVKNIVEELLSENYSLVPTKDAADYSVQVDIVFLDVESSNVSIGIMHQDKQSVVISMVGKLLKGDKVVKTKTATEKSSEVSMSTLVISEAGGFNQTSLSNALKKASVSLTTKLLDKI
;
A
#
# COMPACT_ATOMS: atom_id res chain seq x y z
N MET A 1 -9.62 17.98 62.58
CA MET A 1 -10.52 17.46 61.53
C MET A 1 -10.26 18.08 60.15
N GLY A 2 -9.89 19.36 60.03
CA GLY A 2 -9.70 20.03 58.75
C GLY A 2 -8.56 19.53 57.88
N GLU A 3 -7.42 19.15 58.46
CA GLU A 3 -6.25 18.71 57.68
C GLU A 3 -6.43 17.34 57.03
N LEU A 4 -7.16 16.42 57.68
CA LEU A 4 -7.43 15.07 57.13
C LEU A 4 -8.34 15.16 55.90
N VAL A 5 -9.31 16.03 55.88
CA VAL A 5 -10.23 16.25 54.77
C VAL A 5 -9.51 16.87 53.58
N LEU A 6 -8.57 17.81 53.84
CA LEU A 6 -7.77 18.43 52.77
C LEU A 6 -6.79 17.45 52.12
N SER A 7 -6.21 16.53 52.93
CA SER A 7 -5.33 15.45 52.47
C SER A 7 -6.11 14.45 51.59
N MET A 8 -7.29 14.03 52.01
CA MET A 8 -8.16 13.16 51.19
C MET A 8 -8.55 13.76 49.85
N LYS A 9 -8.89 15.05 49.81
CA LYS A 9 -9.23 15.73 48.54
C LYS A 9 -8.06 15.78 47.58
N LYS A 10 -6.82 15.98 48.06
CA LYS A 10 -5.61 15.92 47.23
C LYS A 10 -5.34 14.52 46.69
N VAL A 11 -5.53 13.49 47.49
CA VAL A 11 -5.34 12.08 47.05
C VAL A 11 -6.37 11.71 45.99
N ILE A 12 -7.64 12.12 46.16
CA ILE A 12 -8.69 11.87 45.18
C ILE A 12 -8.39 12.61 43.86
N ALA A 13 -7.94 13.87 43.93
CA ALA A 13 -7.58 14.65 42.75
C ALA A 13 -6.41 14.00 41.94
N ILE A 14 -5.40 13.49 42.65
CA ILE A 14 -4.26 12.77 42.04
C ILE A 14 -4.73 11.46 41.41
N LEU A 15 -5.61 10.73 42.08
CA LEU A 15 -6.15 9.45 41.56
C LEU A 15 -6.98 9.68 40.29
N ILE A 16 -7.78 10.75 40.21
CA ILE A 16 -8.54 11.12 39.02
C ILE A 16 -7.59 11.53 37.89
N LEU A 17 -6.51 12.26 38.18
CA LEU A 17 -5.53 12.66 37.19
C LEU A 17 -4.77 11.45 36.61
N VAL A 18 -4.43 10.47 37.44
CA VAL A 18 -3.78 9.21 37.03
C VAL A 18 -4.75 8.38 36.19
N LEU A 19 -6.01 8.25 36.59
CA LEU A 19 -7.02 7.53 35.82
C LEU A 19 -7.30 8.18 34.45
N ALA A 20 -7.29 9.49 34.36
CA ALA A 20 -7.43 10.22 33.10
C ALA A 20 -6.24 10.00 32.14
N SER A 21 -5.05 9.72 32.66
CA SER A 21 -3.86 9.44 31.86
C SER A 21 -3.88 8.06 31.17
N PHE A 22 -4.63 7.11 31.69
CA PHE A 22 -4.73 5.75 31.12
C PHE A 22 -5.74 5.63 29.98
N THR A 23 -6.57 6.63 29.72
CA THR A 23 -7.62 6.55 28.67
C THR A 23 -7.16 7.05 27.30
N SER A 24 -5.94 7.52 27.15
CA SER A 24 -5.37 7.88 25.84
C SER A 24 -4.79 6.65 25.15
N GLN A 25 -5.59 5.60 24.96
CA GLN A 25 -5.27 4.62 23.92
C GLN A 25 -5.41 5.35 22.59
N ALA A 26 -4.30 5.54 21.89
CA ALA A 26 -4.32 6.07 20.54
C ALA A 26 -5.22 5.14 19.71
N GLN A 27 -6.43 5.61 19.45
CA GLN A 27 -7.42 4.84 18.70
C GLN A 27 -6.87 4.66 17.29
N THR A 28 -6.67 3.42 16.88
CA THR A 28 -6.19 3.10 15.52
C THR A 28 -7.11 3.77 14.51
N PRO A 29 -6.59 4.61 13.59
CA PRO A 29 -7.43 5.31 12.63
C PRO A 29 -8.25 4.36 11.80
N LYS A 30 -9.51 4.72 11.55
CA LYS A 30 -10.41 3.98 10.66
C LYS A 30 -10.17 4.43 9.23
N LEU A 31 -9.89 3.48 8.36
CA LEU A 31 -9.62 3.71 6.95
C LEU A 31 -10.72 3.14 6.06
N PHE A 32 -11.01 3.84 4.98
CA PHE A 32 -11.85 3.38 3.89
C PHE A 32 -11.04 3.33 2.60
N LEU A 33 -10.95 2.19 1.94
CA LEU A 33 -10.37 2.12 0.60
C LEU A 33 -11.41 2.58 -0.43
N HIS A 34 -11.26 3.84 -0.85
CA HIS A 34 -12.23 4.49 -1.74
C HIS A 34 -12.20 3.89 -3.14
N ASN A 35 -11.02 3.82 -3.76
CA ASN A 35 -10.88 3.35 -5.12
C ASN A 35 -9.45 2.89 -5.43
N VAL A 36 -9.35 1.90 -6.34
CA VAL A 36 -8.11 1.54 -7.02
C VAL A 36 -8.39 1.54 -8.52
N GLU A 37 -7.69 2.38 -9.26
CA GLU A 37 -7.90 2.55 -10.69
C GLU A 37 -6.64 2.24 -11.49
N ASN A 38 -6.82 1.58 -12.63
CA ASN A 38 -5.78 1.48 -13.65
C ASN A 38 -5.89 2.70 -14.58
N LYS A 39 -4.94 3.63 -14.44
CA LYS A 39 -4.81 4.85 -15.26
C LYS A 39 -3.67 4.76 -16.28
N ILE A 40 -3.15 3.57 -16.52
CA ILE A 40 -2.17 3.34 -17.58
C ILE A 40 -2.86 3.59 -18.92
N GLN A 41 -2.34 4.55 -19.69
CA GLN A 41 -2.96 4.95 -20.96
C GLN A 41 -2.37 4.22 -22.18
N ILE A 42 -1.17 3.68 -22.07
CA ILE A 42 -0.41 3.08 -23.17
C ILE A 42 0.06 1.69 -22.77
N GLY A 43 0.05 0.75 -23.72
CA GLY A 43 0.54 -0.61 -23.55
C GLY A 43 -0.55 -1.65 -23.33
N LYS A 44 -0.13 -2.92 -23.24
CA LYS A 44 -1.03 -4.11 -23.15
C LYS A 44 -1.94 -4.12 -21.92
N LEU A 45 -1.58 -3.41 -20.87
CA LEU A 45 -2.34 -3.33 -19.60
C LEU A 45 -3.09 -2.01 -19.43
N ALA A 46 -3.12 -1.17 -20.46
CA ALA A 46 -3.92 0.05 -20.45
C ALA A 46 -5.41 -0.31 -20.24
N GLY A 47 -6.07 0.35 -19.28
CA GLY A 47 -7.47 0.12 -18.98
C GLY A 47 -7.82 -1.28 -18.40
N ASN A 48 -6.83 -2.10 -18.03
CA ASN A 48 -7.07 -3.46 -17.51
C ASN A 48 -7.67 -3.40 -16.09
N ARG A 49 -8.95 -3.77 -15.98
CA ARG A 49 -9.68 -3.80 -14.70
C ARG A 49 -9.16 -4.88 -13.74
N ASN A 50 -8.65 -6.00 -14.27
CA ASN A 50 -8.12 -7.08 -13.42
C ASN A 50 -6.86 -6.64 -12.69
N LEU A 51 -6.03 -5.76 -13.29
CA LEU A 51 -4.87 -5.19 -12.63
C LEU A 51 -5.29 -4.35 -11.41
N ALA A 52 -6.28 -3.47 -11.58
CA ALA A 52 -6.82 -2.67 -10.48
C ALA A 52 -7.44 -3.55 -9.38
N PHE A 53 -8.14 -4.62 -9.73
CA PHE A 53 -8.71 -5.57 -8.78
C PHE A 53 -7.61 -6.29 -7.98
N GLY A 54 -6.54 -6.76 -8.64
CA GLY A 54 -5.42 -7.39 -7.96
C GLY A 54 -4.71 -6.45 -6.98
N VAL A 55 -4.46 -5.19 -7.39
CA VAL A 55 -3.88 -4.17 -6.49
C VAL A 55 -4.82 -3.84 -5.35
N LYS A 56 -6.13 -3.75 -5.59
CA LYS A 56 -7.13 -3.51 -4.55
C LYS A 56 -7.01 -4.55 -3.43
N ASN A 57 -6.99 -5.82 -3.78
CA ASN A 57 -6.89 -6.90 -2.79
C ASN A 57 -5.60 -6.80 -1.96
N ILE A 58 -4.45 -6.54 -2.62
CA ILE A 58 -3.16 -6.36 -1.93
C ILE A 58 -3.22 -5.16 -0.97
N VAL A 59 -3.78 -4.03 -1.42
CA VAL A 59 -3.87 -2.82 -0.58
C VAL A 59 -4.84 -3.04 0.58
N GLU A 60 -5.98 -3.69 0.37
CA GLU A 60 -6.93 -4.03 1.46
C GLU A 60 -6.26 -4.91 2.52
N GLU A 61 -5.50 -5.94 2.10
CA GLU A 61 -4.73 -6.79 3.01
C GLU A 61 -3.75 -5.95 3.85
N LEU A 62 -2.90 -5.16 3.20
CA LEU A 62 -1.90 -4.30 3.87
C LEU A 62 -2.51 -3.28 4.83
N LEU A 63 -3.66 -2.69 4.46
CA LEU A 63 -4.36 -1.76 5.33
C LEU A 63 -4.97 -2.46 6.53
N SER A 64 -5.55 -3.66 6.36
CA SER A 64 -6.19 -4.41 7.43
C SER A 64 -5.22 -4.95 8.47
N GLU A 65 -3.94 -5.12 8.14
CA GLU A 65 -2.89 -5.56 9.08
C GLU A 65 -2.63 -4.54 10.20
N ASN A 66 -2.77 -3.23 9.91
CA ASN A 66 -2.34 -2.17 10.82
C ASN A 66 -3.45 -1.17 11.18
N TYR A 67 -4.57 -1.19 10.47
CA TYR A 67 -5.66 -0.22 10.61
C TYR A 67 -7.02 -0.91 10.63
N SER A 68 -8.02 -0.22 11.16
CA SER A 68 -9.40 -0.67 11.12
C SER A 68 -10.05 -0.27 9.79
N LEU A 69 -10.27 -1.24 8.89
CA LEU A 69 -11.00 -1.00 7.65
C LEU A 69 -12.50 -0.91 7.91
N VAL A 70 -13.13 0.11 7.37
CA VAL A 70 -14.59 0.31 7.44
C VAL A 70 -15.21 0.26 6.03
N PRO A 71 -16.46 -0.21 5.92
CA PRO A 71 -17.10 -0.45 4.63
C PRO A 71 -17.60 0.82 3.94
N THR A 72 -17.69 1.94 4.66
CA THR A 72 -18.23 3.20 4.15
C THR A 72 -17.30 4.37 4.46
N LYS A 73 -17.31 5.36 3.56
CA LYS A 73 -16.53 6.58 3.70
C LYS A 73 -16.91 7.38 4.95
N ASP A 74 -18.21 7.43 5.27
CA ASP A 74 -18.73 8.23 6.37
C ASP A 74 -18.30 7.69 7.75
N ALA A 75 -17.98 6.40 7.84
CA ALA A 75 -17.48 5.77 9.06
C ALA A 75 -15.96 5.86 9.22
N ALA A 76 -15.25 6.41 8.23
CA ALA A 76 -13.79 6.47 8.18
C ALA A 76 -13.24 7.83 8.65
N ASP A 77 -12.10 7.78 9.33
CA ASP A 77 -11.31 8.99 9.64
C ASP A 77 -10.59 9.50 8.39
N TYR A 78 -10.14 8.56 7.54
CA TYR A 78 -9.48 8.84 6.26
C TYR A 78 -9.92 7.85 5.18
N SER A 79 -9.88 8.32 3.93
CA SER A 79 -10.07 7.47 2.75
C SER A 79 -8.78 7.36 1.95
N VAL A 80 -8.52 6.18 1.40
CA VAL A 80 -7.35 5.89 0.56
C VAL A 80 -7.80 5.70 -0.88
N GLN A 81 -7.17 6.39 -1.81
CA GLN A 81 -7.32 6.20 -3.26
C GLN A 81 -5.97 5.81 -3.85
N VAL A 82 -5.96 4.84 -4.76
CA VAL A 82 -4.74 4.39 -5.45
C VAL A 82 -4.95 4.40 -6.95
N ASP A 83 -4.05 5.06 -7.66
CA ASP A 83 -4.01 5.11 -9.12
C ASP A 83 -2.75 4.37 -9.60
N ILE A 84 -2.89 3.39 -10.48
CA ILE A 84 -1.77 2.75 -11.17
C ILE A 84 -1.51 3.59 -12.43
N VAL A 85 -0.38 4.28 -12.47
CA VAL A 85 -0.14 5.32 -13.50
C VAL A 85 0.87 4.93 -14.56
N PHE A 86 1.74 3.97 -14.25
CA PHE A 86 2.80 3.53 -15.17
C PHE A 86 3.09 2.05 -14.99
N LEU A 87 3.32 1.38 -16.10
CA LEU A 87 3.83 0.03 -16.17
C LEU A 87 4.69 -0.12 -17.41
N ASP A 88 5.90 -0.61 -17.24
CA ASP A 88 6.79 -0.96 -18.34
C ASP A 88 7.42 -2.33 -18.11
N VAL A 89 7.73 -3.04 -19.20
CA VAL A 89 8.36 -4.35 -19.20
C VAL A 89 9.59 -4.30 -20.07
N GLU A 90 10.73 -4.33 -19.42
CA GLU A 90 12.04 -4.40 -20.07
C GLU A 90 12.46 -5.87 -20.16
N SER A 91 12.80 -6.33 -21.33
CA SER A 91 13.40 -7.65 -21.56
C SER A 91 14.80 -7.49 -22.12
N SER A 92 15.73 -8.25 -21.59
CA SER A 92 17.09 -8.36 -22.10
C SER A 92 17.48 -9.82 -22.23
N ASN A 93 17.99 -10.18 -23.41
CA ASN A 93 18.40 -11.54 -23.73
C ASN A 93 19.90 -11.56 -23.89
N VAL A 94 20.56 -12.46 -23.18
CA VAL A 94 22.01 -12.68 -23.31
C VAL A 94 22.20 -14.13 -23.75
N SER A 95 22.83 -14.31 -24.91
CA SER A 95 23.16 -15.63 -25.45
C SER A 95 24.67 -15.85 -25.41
N ILE A 96 25.11 -16.93 -24.76
CA ILE A 96 26.52 -17.34 -24.72
C ILE A 96 26.57 -18.81 -25.15
N GLY A 97 26.95 -19.03 -26.37
CA GLY A 97 26.96 -20.37 -26.95
C GLY A 97 25.54 -20.97 -27.03
N ILE A 98 25.32 -22.13 -26.40
CA ILE A 98 24.02 -22.80 -26.32
C ILE A 98 23.17 -22.34 -25.14
N MET A 99 23.68 -21.45 -24.26
CA MET A 99 22.95 -20.94 -23.13
C MET A 99 22.26 -19.62 -23.50
N HIS A 100 20.96 -19.57 -23.26
CA HIS A 100 20.17 -18.36 -23.37
C HIS A 100 19.72 -17.95 -21.99
N GLN A 101 19.96 -16.70 -21.63
CA GLN A 101 19.51 -16.10 -20.40
C GLN A 101 18.57 -14.95 -20.73
N ASP A 102 17.30 -15.14 -20.37
CA ASP A 102 16.28 -14.12 -20.51
C ASP A 102 16.06 -13.44 -19.15
N LYS A 103 16.27 -12.14 -19.11
CA LYS A 103 15.96 -11.32 -17.96
C LYS A 103 14.79 -10.41 -18.29
N GLN A 104 13.72 -10.57 -17.56
CA GLN A 104 12.55 -9.71 -17.67
C GLN A 104 12.45 -8.85 -16.40
N SER A 105 12.31 -7.55 -16.60
CA SER A 105 12.13 -6.58 -15.53
C SER A 105 10.80 -5.86 -15.71
N VAL A 106 10.04 -5.76 -14.64
CA VAL A 106 8.79 -5.01 -14.61
C VAL A 106 8.98 -3.80 -13.71
N VAL A 107 8.69 -2.62 -14.25
CA VAL A 107 8.68 -1.34 -13.52
C VAL A 107 7.25 -0.87 -13.41
N ILE A 108 6.80 -0.56 -12.20
CA ILE A 108 5.45 -0.06 -11.95
C ILE A 108 5.51 1.21 -11.09
N SER A 109 4.63 2.17 -11.41
CA SER A 109 4.42 3.37 -10.59
C SER A 109 2.96 3.49 -10.19
N MET A 110 2.75 3.76 -8.91
CA MET A 110 1.44 3.99 -8.31
C MET A 110 1.43 5.33 -7.58
N VAL A 111 0.30 6.02 -7.63
CA VAL A 111 0.04 7.24 -6.87
C VAL A 111 -1.05 6.97 -5.85
N GLY A 112 -0.77 7.21 -4.59
CA GLY A 112 -1.75 7.12 -3.50
C GLY A 112 -2.14 8.51 -3.01
N LYS A 113 -3.43 8.67 -2.71
CA LYS A 113 -3.98 9.87 -2.09
C LYS A 113 -4.66 9.47 -0.79
N LEU A 114 -4.37 10.22 0.27
CA LEU A 114 -5.06 10.15 1.55
C LEU A 114 -6.02 11.33 1.63
N LEU A 115 -7.29 11.04 1.89
CA LEU A 115 -8.32 12.06 1.99
C LEU A 115 -8.89 12.08 3.41
N LYS A 116 -9.19 13.29 3.90
CA LYS A 116 -10.01 13.51 5.10
C LYS A 116 -11.32 14.16 4.65
N GLY A 117 -12.42 13.41 4.72
CA GLY A 117 -13.63 13.78 3.99
C GLY A 117 -13.37 13.81 2.48
N ASP A 118 -13.60 14.96 1.83
CA ASP A 118 -13.33 15.17 0.39
C ASP A 118 -11.99 15.84 0.10
N LYS A 119 -11.26 16.25 1.15
CA LYS A 119 -10.01 16.98 1.00
C LYS A 119 -8.83 16.02 0.94
N VAL A 120 -8.01 16.10 -0.12
CA VAL A 120 -6.73 15.41 -0.19
C VAL A 120 -5.76 16.05 0.80
N VAL A 121 -5.31 15.28 1.79
CA VAL A 121 -4.38 15.74 2.83
C VAL A 121 -2.95 15.28 2.58
N LYS A 122 -2.78 14.20 1.81
CA LYS A 122 -1.46 13.67 1.47
C LYS A 122 -1.50 12.97 0.12
N THR A 123 -0.44 13.12 -0.67
CA THR A 123 -0.24 12.38 -1.92
C THR A 123 1.18 11.81 -1.92
N LYS A 124 1.31 10.55 -2.28
CA LYS A 124 2.60 9.86 -2.40
C LYS A 124 2.66 9.05 -3.67
N THR A 125 3.86 8.87 -4.17
CA THR A 125 4.16 8.01 -5.31
C THR A 125 5.13 6.91 -4.90
N ALA A 126 4.88 5.71 -5.37
CA ALA A 126 5.81 4.60 -5.29
C ALA A 126 6.11 4.08 -6.70
N THR A 127 7.39 3.94 -6.99
CA THR A 127 7.88 3.31 -8.22
C THR A 127 8.78 2.18 -7.81
N GLU A 128 8.46 0.97 -8.27
CA GLU A 128 9.18 -0.23 -7.90
C GLU A 128 9.51 -1.06 -9.15
N LYS A 129 10.62 -1.77 -9.05
CA LYS A 129 11.11 -2.68 -10.09
C LYS A 129 11.23 -4.08 -9.53
N SER A 130 10.76 -5.05 -10.28
CA SER A 130 11.01 -6.47 -10.04
C SER A 130 11.64 -7.08 -11.28
N SER A 131 12.68 -7.88 -11.10
CA SER A 131 13.32 -8.60 -12.18
C SER A 131 13.51 -10.05 -11.80
N GLU A 132 13.25 -10.93 -12.75
CA GLU A 132 13.53 -12.35 -12.65
C GLU A 132 14.42 -12.77 -13.80
N VAL A 133 15.28 -13.75 -13.53
CA VAL A 133 16.19 -14.34 -14.49
C VAL A 133 15.71 -15.77 -14.73
N SER A 134 15.32 -16.08 -15.95
CA SER A 134 15.06 -17.45 -16.37
C SER A 134 16.26 -17.96 -17.19
N MET A 135 16.78 -19.12 -16.82
CA MET A 135 17.75 -19.87 -17.63
C MET A 135 17.00 -20.95 -18.41
N SER A 136 17.06 -20.89 -19.72
CA SER A 136 16.57 -21.98 -20.57
C SER A 136 17.73 -22.55 -21.36
N THR A 137 17.90 -23.88 -21.28
CA THR A 137 18.69 -24.66 -22.20
C THR A 137 17.75 -25.19 -23.28
N LEU A 138 17.81 -24.61 -24.47
CA LEU A 138 16.95 -24.99 -25.62
C LEU A 138 15.46 -24.80 -25.32
N VAL A 139 14.85 -23.73 -25.79
CA VAL A 139 13.53 -23.80 -26.42
C VAL A 139 13.02 -22.39 -26.79
N ILE A 140 12.47 -22.34 -27.96
CA ILE A 140 11.41 -21.48 -28.47
C ILE A 140 10.66 -20.75 -27.31
N SER A 141 11.17 -19.61 -26.86
CA SER A 141 10.36 -18.73 -26.05
C SER A 141 9.46 -17.98 -27.02
N GLU A 142 8.15 -18.15 -26.88
CA GLU A 142 7.19 -17.28 -27.54
C GLU A 142 7.52 -15.84 -27.13
N ALA A 143 8.03 -15.08 -28.09
CA ALA A 143 8.35 -13.68 -27.90
C ALA A 143 7.10 -12.92 -27.44
N GLY A 144 7.10 -12.42 -26.22
CA GLY A 144 6.07 -11.52 -25.71
C GLY A 144 5.25 -12.03 -24.52
N GLY A 145 5.60 -13.14 -23.90
CA GLY A 145 4.97 -13.59 -22.65
C GLY A 145 5.31 -12.67 -21.49
N PHE A 146 4.30 -12.21 -20.76
CA PHE A 146 4.46 -11.52 -19.49
C PHE A 146 4.91 -12.53 -18.43
N ASN A 147 6.01 -12.26 -17.74
CA ASN A 147 6.32 -13.01 -16.53
C ASN A 147 5.39 -12.54 -15.41
N GLN A 148 4.36 -13.33 -15.12
CA GLN A 148 3.35 -13.03 -14.12
C GLN A 148 3.96 -12.89 -12.71
N THR A 149 5.02 -13.61 -12.40
CA THR A 149 5.70 -13.55 -11.10
C THR A 149 6.41 -12.21 -10.93
N SER A 150 7.14 -11.74 -11.95
CA SER A 150 7.78 -10.42 -11.93
C SER A 150 6.76 -9.30 -11.78
N LEU A 151 5.63 -9.37 -12.48
CA LEU A 151 4.54 -8.40 -12.37
C LEU A 151 3.93 -8.43 -10.96
N SER A 152 3.59 -9.60 -10.44
CA SER A 152 3.01 -9.76 -9.10
C SER A 152 3.95 -9.21 -8.02
N ASN A 153 5.24 -9.51 -8.11
CA ASN A 153 6.26 -9.01 -7.19
C ASN A 153 6.42 -7.49 -7.28
N ALA A 154 6.41 -6.91 -8.48
CA ALA A 154 6.46 -5.47 -8.66
C ALA A 154 5.22 -4.78 -8.06
N LEU A 155 4.02 -5.32 -8.31
CA LEU A 155 2.76 -4.83 -7.74
C LEU A 155 2.78 -4.87 -6.22
N LYS A 156 3.19 -6.00 -5.63
CA LYS A 156 3.27 -6.15 -4.17
C LYS A 156 4.27 -5.16 -3.56
N LYS A 157 5.47 -5.05 -4.12
CA LYS A 157 6.48 -4.09 -3.65
C LYS A 157 5.97 -2.64 -3.74
N ALA A 158 5.36 -2.26 -4.86
CA ALA A 158 4.82 -0.91 -5.05
C ALA A 158 3.68 -0.61 -4.07
N SER A 159 2.79 -1.56 -3.83
CA SER A 159 1.70 -1.41 -2.86
C SER A 159 2.23 -1.25 -1.44
N VAL A 160 3.19 -2.07 -1.01
CA VAL A 160 3.85 -1.93 0.32
C VAL A 160 4.54 -0.58 0.45
N SER A 161 5.37 -0.21 -0.54
CA SER A 161 6.09 1.08 -0.53
C SER A 161 5.13 2.27 -0.50
N LEU A 162 4.03 2.19 -1.26
CA LEU A 162 3.03 3.24 -1.31
C LEU A 162 2.27 3.39 0.01
N THR A 163 1.73 2.29 0.55
CA THR A 163 0.97 2.31 1.81
C THR A 163 1.83 2.79 2.97
N THR A 164 3.07 2.31 3.09
CA THR A 164 4.01 2.77 4.11
C THR A 164 4.25 4.28 4.03
N LYS A 165 4.55 4.81 2.82
CA LYS A 165 4.78 6.25 2.63
C LYS A 165 3.53 7.10 2.85
N LEU A 166 2.36 6.58 2.45
CA LEU A 166 1.09 7.29 2.53
C LEU A 166 0.62 7.43 3.97
N LEU A 167 0.76 6.36 4.76
CA LEU A 167 0.23 6.24 6.11
C LEU A 167 1.26 6.58 7.21
N ASP A 168 2.49 6.91 6.84
CA ASP A 168 3.49 7.40 7.79
C ASP A 168 2.95 8.62 8.55
N LYS A 169 2.93 8.54 9.88
CA LYS A 169 2.48 9.62 10.80
C LYS A 169 0.99 10.03 10.65
N ILE A 170 0.09 9.08 10.52
CA ILE A 170 -1.35 9.31 10.73
C ILE A 170 -1.83 8.70 12.03
#